data_fbb5cb3e1644575068a80ff830580d56
#
_entry.id   fbb5cb3e1644575068a80ff830580d56
#
_cell.length_a   1.000
_cell.length_b   1.000
_cell.length_c   1.000
_cell.angle_alpha   90.00
_cell.angle_beta   90.00
_cell.angle_gamma   90.00
#
_symmetry.space_group_name_H-M   'P 1'
#
loop_
_entity.id
_entity.type
_entity.pdbx_description
1 polymer ?
#
loop_
_entity_poly.entity_id
_entity_poly.type
_entity_poly.pdbx_seq_one_letter_code
_entity_poly.pdbx_strand_id
1 'polypeptide(L)'
;MKNLKVEREYDRCVSALNRAGILMSLPKSESTGVIGIDGKEYPIPNREQLAEIFAHNRELVGRKVLQGFDRLELTPMAMSTTLLIELMKAAIIEHAADGKIYQTRRSSSDPLIPVRVHKEKHVWLWETLRQTLEKNGLVYFPQEYSVNHRGQTKLEVINNGRICAAAGWSVGLIESFSVMPEQGQGRTLGGRRQLEIGFSPNEYLQTLRSEAYEGETGKTLEDFITKFLTRLVTANEVSNDVDDKNALWCLGQYLKIPYAELVPTGRWHRKVGRARLDMHRSNNKLCARNWGGASTVRLIRP
;
A
#
# COMPACT_ATOMS: atom_id res chain seq x y z
N MET A 1 -9.29 -5.82 -25.40
CA MET A 1 -8.22 -5.55 -24.41
C MET A 1 -8.65 -4.35 -23.60
N LYS A 2 -8.71 -4.46 -22.25
CA LYS A 2 -8.90 -3.28 -21.40
C LYS A 2 -7.61 -2.45 -21.52
N ASN A 3 -7.64 -1.35 -22.25
CA ASN A 3 -6.52 -0.41 -22.26
C ASN A 3 -6.57 0.38 -20.95
N LEU A 4 -5.49 0.32 -20.17
CA LEU A 4 -5.28 1.22 -19.05
C LEU A 4 -5.25 2.66 -19.60
N LYS A 5 -6.24 3.46 -19.25
CA LYS A 5 -6.28 4.89 -19.61
C LYS A 5 -5.43 5.65 -18.60
N VAL A 6 -4.11 5.70 -18.84
CA VAL A 6 -3.10 6.24 -17.91
C VAL A 6 -3.46 7.66 -17.45
N GLU A 7 -3.86 8.55 -18.36
CA GLU A 7 -4.24 9.94 -18.01
C GLU A 7 -5.41 9.99 -17.02
N ARG A 8 -6.47 9.21 -17.27
CA ARG A 8 -7.64 9.16 -16.39
C ARG A 8 -7.28 8.59 -15.01
N GLU A 9 -6.45 7.56 -14.97
CA GLU A 9 -5.98 6.98 -13.71
C GLU A 9 -5.06 7.96 -12.95
N TYR A 10 -4.23 8.72 -13.67
CA TYR A 10 -3.42 9.78 -13.08
C TYR A 10 -4.29 10.84 -12.40
N ASP A 11 -5.26 11.41 -13.13
CA ASP A 11 -6.15 12.44 -12.59
C ASP A 11 -6.92 11.93 -11.36
N ARG A 12 -7.38 10.69 -11.40
CA ARG A 12 -8.01 10.02 -10.27
C ARG A 12 -7.06 9.93 -9.06
N CYS A 13 -5.81 9.52 -9.28
CA CYS A 13 -4.81 9.41 -8.21
C CYS A 13 -4.49 10.77 -7.61
N VAL A 14 -4.18 11.78 -8.43
CA VAL A 14 -3.83 13.14 -7.95
C VAL A 14 -5.00 13.75 -7.18
N SER A 15 -6.21 13.67 -7.71
CA SER A 15 -7.41 14.16 -7.02
C SER A 15 -7.61 13.47 -5.67
N ALA A 16 -7.42 12.15 -5.60
CA ALA A 16 -7.57 11.39 -4.36
C ALA A 16 -6.49 11.75 -3.34
N LEU A 17 -5.23 11.87 -3.76
CA LEU A 17 -4.10 12.26 -2.89
C LEU A 17 -4.29 13.67 -2.34
N ASN A 18 -4.76 14.61 -3.17
CA ASN A 18 -5.05 15.97 -2.74
C ASN A 18 -6.18 16.01 -1.70
N ARG A 19 -7.30 15.33 -1.96
CA ARG A 19 -8.42 15.24 -1.01
C ARG A 19 -8.03 14.53 0.29
N ALA A 20 -7.07 13.62 0.25
CA ALA A 20 -6.53 12.93 1.42
C ALA A 20 -5.54 13.81 2.23
N GLY A 21 -5.26 15.04 1.79
CA GLY A 21 -4.30 15.93 2.44
C GLY A 21 -2.84 15.47 2.34
N ILE A 22 -2.55 14.52 1.44
CA ILE A 22 -1.17 14.01 1.23
C ILE A 22 -0.35 15.04 0.47
N LEU A 23 -0.96 15.70 -0.51
CA LEU A 23 -0.30 16.72 -1.33
C LEU A 23 -0.34 18.10 -0.67
N MET A 24 0.78 18.82 -0.76
CA MET A 24 0.91 20.21 -0.31
C MET A 24 1.62 21.05 -1.37
N SER A 25 1.47 22.36 -1.28
CA SER A 25 2.29 23.29 -2.06
C SER A 25 3.73 23.26 -1.54
N LEU A 26 4.67 23.11 -2.46
CA LEU A 26 6.10 23.04 -2.15
C LEU A 26 6.73 24.41 -2.32
N PRO A 27 7.32 25.00 -1.25
CA PRO A 27 7.75 26.42 -1.28
C PRO A 27 8.88 26.72 -2.25
N LYS A 28 9.82 25.76 -2.46
CA LYS A 28 11.02 25.98 -3.29
C LYS A 28 10.78 25.71 -4.77
N SER A 29 9.98 24.67 -5.07
CA SER A 29 9.72 24.24 -6.45
C SER A 29 8.44 24.82 -7.04
N GLU A 30 7.68 25.60 -6.25
CA GLU A 30 6.38 26.19 -6.64
C GLU A 30 5.42 25.17 -7.26
N SER A 31 5.54 23.91 -6.82
CA SER A 31 4.79 22.77 -7.34
C SER A 31 3.98 22.09 -6.23
N THR A 32 3.27 21.05 -6.57
CA THR A 32 2.53 20.22 -5.61
C THR A 32 3.27 18.92 -5.38
N GLY A 33 3.38 18.48 -4.12
CA GLY A 33 4.08 17.24 -3.77
C GLY A 33 4.13 16.98 -2.27
N VAL A 34 5.23 16.40 -1.80
CA VAL A 34 5.45 16.06 -0.40
C VAL A 34 6.84 16.49 0.08
N ILE A 35 6.98 16.74 1.37
CA ILE A 35 8.30 16.88 2.02
C ILE A 35 8.76 15.50 2.49
N GLY A 36 9.97 15.13 2.11
CA GLY A 36 10.58 13.87 2.47
C GLY A 36 11.15 13.84 3.89
N ILE A 37 11.48 12.63 4.38
CA ILE A 37 12.15 12.43 5.68
C ILE A 37 13.55 13.06 5.73
N ASP A 38 14.13 13.38 4.59
CA ASP A 38 15.41 14.09 4.43
C ASP A 38 15.24 15.62 4.33
N GLY A 39 14.02 16.12 4.49
CA GLY A 39 13.68 17.54 4.40
C GLY A 39 13.65 18.10 2.98
N LYS A 40 13.82 17.27 1.96
CA LYS A 40 13.74 17.70 0.55
C LYS A 40 12.30 17.70 0.04
N GLU A 41 12.08 18.52 -0.98
CA GLU A 41 10.84 18.55 -1.74
C GLU A 41 10.82 17.46 -2.80
N TYR A 42 9.70 16.78 -2.88
CA TYR A 42 9.45 15.73 -3.86
C TYR A 42 8.14 16.03 -4.60
N PRO A 43 8.21 16.77 -5.71
CA PRO A 43 7.06 17.04 -6.55
C PRO A 43 6.38 15.73 -6.99
N ILE A 44 5.05 15.74 -7.05
CA ILE A 44 4.33 14.61 -7.65
C ILE A 44 4.71 14.51 -9.13
N PRO A 45 4.97 13.30 -9.67
CA PRO A 45 5.31 13.16 -11.09
C PRO A 45 4.20 13.76 -11.96
N ASN A 46 4.58 14.57 -12.95
CA ASN A 46 3.64 15.14 -13.90
C ASN A 46 3.24 14.10 -14.99
N ARG A 47 2.33 14.49 -15.90
CA ARG A 47 1.82 13.57 -16.94
C ARG A 47 2.90 13.14 -17.93
N GLU A 48 3.82 14.03 -18.27
CA GLU A 48 4.93 13.74 -19.20
C GLU A 48 5.90 12.73 -18.60
N GLN A 49 6.34 12.96 -17.36
CA GLN A 49 7.17 12.01 -16.62
C GLN A 49 6.49 10.63 -16.48
N LEU A 50 5.19 10.64 -16.22
CA LEU A 50 4.44 9.40 -16.13
C LEU A 50 4.39 8.68 -17.48
N ALA A 51 4.16 9.40 -18.58
CA ALA A 51 4.16 8.84 -19.93
C ALA A 51 5.52 8.20 -20.28
N GLU A 52 6.63 8.86 -19.92
CA GLU A 52 7.99 8.32 -20.10
C GLU A 52 8.20 7.05 -19.28
N ILE A 53 7.79 7.02 -18.01
CA ILE A 53 7.87 5.85 -17.14
C ILE A 53 7.07 4.69 -17.75
N PHE A 54 5.85 4.93 -18.23
CA PHE A 54 5.01 3.91 -18.86
C PHE A 54 5.59 3.41 -20.19
N ALA A 55 6.17 4.31 -21.01
CA ALA A 55 6.82 3.96 -22.26
C ALA A 55 8.03 3.05 -22.02
N HIS A 56 8.86 3.40 -21.02
CA HIS A 56 10.03 2.59 -20.62
C HIS A 56 9.64 1.20 -20.12
N ASN A 57 8.51 1.07 -19.42
CA ASN A 57 8.01 -0.19 -18.85
C ASN A 57 6.94 -0.87 -19.72
N ARG A 58 6.83 -0.55 -21.01
CA ARG A 58 5.71 -0.94 -21.89
C ARG A 58 5.41 -2.45 -21.89
N GLU A 59 6.43 -3.28 -21.97
CA GLU A 59 6.27 -4.73 -22.01
C GLU A 59 5.76 -5.28 -20.68
N LEU A 60 6.36 -4.83 -19.57
CA LEU A 60 5.91 -5.19 -18.21
C LEU A 60 4.45 -4.76 -18.00
N VAL A 61 4.11 -3.52 -18.30
CA VAL A 61 2.75 -2.99 -18.18
C VAL A 61 1.76 -3.81 -19.00
N GLY A 62 2.08 -4.10 -20.27
CA GLY A 62 1.23 -4.90 -21.15
C GLY A 62 0.92 -6.28 -20.56
N ARG A 63 1.95 -6.99 -20.10
CA ARG A 63 1.82 -8.29 -19.45
C ARG A 63 0.98 -8.20 -18.17
N LYS A 64 1.26 -7.22 -17.29
CA LYS A 64 0.60 -7.09 -15.98
C LYS A 64 -0.85 -6.64 -16.09
N VAL A 65 -1.22 -5.84 -17.08
CA VAL A 65 -2.62 -5.51 -17.37
C VAL A 65 -3.43 -6.76 -17.75
N LEU A 66 -2.84 -7.69 -18.53
CA LEU A 66 -3.46 -8.99 -18.81
C LEU A 66 -3.59 -9.87 -17.57
N GLN A 67 -2.73 -9.66 -16.57
CA GLN A 67 -2.76 -10.34 -15.26
C GLN A 67 -3.69 -9.65 -14.25
N GLY A 68 -4.42 -8.60 -14.63
CA GLY A 68 -5.43 -7.93 -13.79
C GLY A 68 -4.96 -6.69 -13.04
N PHE A 69 -3.75 -6.19 -13.32
CA PHE A 69 -3.24 -4.94 -12.76
C PHE A 69 -3.73 -3.75 -13.59
N ASP A 70 -4.89 -3.23 -13.29
CA ASP A 70 -5.61 -2.25 -14.10
C ASP A 70 -5.80 -0.87 -13.43
N ARG A 71 -5.17 -0.66 -12.28
CA ARG A 71 -5.23 0.61 -11.52
C ARG A 71 -3.85 1.17 -11.28
N LEU A 72 -3.69 2.48 -11.54
CA LEU A 72 -2.50 3.22 -11.12
C LEU A 72 -2.55 3.51 -9.61
N GLU A 73 -1.42 3.33 -8.96
CA GLU A 73 -1.16 3.74 -7.58
C GLU A 73 0.09 4.64 -7.54
N LEU A 74 -0.02 5.81 -6.93
CA LEU A 74 1.08 6.71 -6.63
C LEU A 74 1.28 6.71 -5.11
N THR A 75 2.43 6.21 -4.64
CA THR A 75 2.75 6.14 -3.21
C THR A 75 3.86 7.12 -2.87
N PRO A 76 3.67 8.03 -1.90
CA PRO A 76 4.66 9.02 -1.50
C PRO A 76 5.74 8.39 -0.60
N MET A 77 6.66 7.64 -1.19
CA MET A 77 7.69 6.89 -0.45
C MET A 77 8.63 7.81 0.34
N ALA A 78 8.82 9.06 -0.10
CA ALA A 78 9.65 10.04 0.62
C ALA A 78 8.99 10.52 1.92
N MET A 79 7.66 10.53 1.99
CA MET A 79 6.92 11.06 3.14
C MET A 79 7.15 10.20 4.40
N SER A 80 7.16 10.84 5.57
CA SER A 80 7.22 10.10 6.84
C SER A 80 6.00 9.20 7.01
N THR A 81 6.22 7.93 7.32
CA THR A 81 5.13 6.99 7.62
C THR A 81 4.32 7.45 8.83
N THR A 82 4.96 8.07 9.81
CA THR A 82 4.28 8.67 10.98
C THR A 82 3.32 9.78 10.55
N LEU A 83 3.73 10.66 9.62
CA LEU A 83 2.86 11.73 9.11
C LEU A 83 1.68 11.12 8.31
N LEU A 84 1.90 10.10 7.50
CA LEU A 84 0.80 9.38 6.82
C LEU A 84 -0.20 8.77 7.82
N ILE A 85 0.28 8.27 8.97
CA ILE A 85 -0.59 7.75 10.05
C ILE A 85 -1.43 8.88 10.67
N GLU A 86 -0.84 10.06 10.90
CA GLU A 86 -1.59 11.21 11.43
C GLU A 86 -2.65 11.72 10.43
N LEU A 87 -2.34 11.75 9.12
CA LEU A 87 -3.32 12.05 8.09
C LEU A 87 -4.45 11.01 8.06
N MET A 88 -4.13 9.73 8.20
CA MET A 88 -5.14 8.67 8.28
C MET A 88 -6.05 8.85 9.49
N LYS A 89 -5.50 9.21 10.64
CA LYS A 89 -6.26 9.50 11.87
C LYS A 89 -7.19 10.71 11.69
N ALA A 90 -6.68 11.80 11.11
CA ALA A 90 -7.46 13.01 10.83
C ALA A 90 -8.64 12.72 9.89
N ALA A 91 -8.39 12.00 8.79
CA ALA A 91 -9.42 11.62 7.83
C ALA A 91 -10.50 10.72 8.46
N ILE A 92 -10.13 9.76 9.33
CA ILE A 92 -11.11 8.92 10.04
C ILE A 92 -11.98 9.79 10.96
N ILE A 93 -11.41 10.76 11.67
CA ILE A 93 -12.15 11.67 12.56
C ILE A 93 -13.16 12.49 11.75
N GLU A 94 -12.73 13.10 10.65
CA GLU A 94 -13.58 13.91 9.77
C GLU A 94 -14.76 13.11 9.22
N HIS A 95 -14.49 11.96 8.59
CA HIS A 95 -15.53 11.11 8.02
C HIS A 95 -16.47 10.51 9.09
N ALA A 96 -15.97 10.25 10.31
CA ALA A 96 -16.79 9.79 11.42
C ALA A 96 -17.73 10.90 11.93
N ALA A 97 -17.26 12.14 12.01
CA ALA A 97 -18.08 13.29 12.39
C ALA A 97 -19.22 13.52 11.41
N ASP A 98 -18.97 13.31 10.12
CA ASP A 98 -19.98 13.39 9.05
C ASP A 98 -20.93 12.19 9.00
N GLY A 99 -20.68 11.13 9.77
CA GLY A 99 -21.42 9.86 9.70
C GLY A 99 -21.22 9.11 8.38
N LYS A 100 -20.18 9.44 7.61
CA LYS A 100 -19.92 8.90 6.27
C LYS A 100 -18.69 7.99 6.27
N ILE A 101 -18.76 6.89 7.02
CA ILE A 101 -17.70 5.87 7.01
C ILE A 101 -18.33 4.48 6.96
N TYR A 102 -17.98 3.73 5.91
CA TYR A 102 -18.64 2.48 5.55
C TYR A 102 -17.65 1.33 5.41
N GLN A 103 -18.18 0.12 5.46
CA GLN A 103 -17.45 -1.12 5.19
C GLN A 103 -16.92 -1.14 3.76
N THR A 104 -15.84 -1.88 3.55
CA THR A 104 -15.37 -2.20 2.19
C THR A 104 -16.42 -3.02 1.46
N ARG A 105 -16.89 -2.54 0.32
CA ARG A 105 -17.78 -3.29 -0.58
C ARG A 105 -16.97 -4.18 -1.52
N ARG A 106 -17.52 -5.35 -1.86
CA ARG A 106 -16.96 -6.24 -2.89
C ARG A 106 -17.33 -5.76 -4.30
N SER A 107 -18.55 -5.24 -4.43
CA SER A 107 -19.08 -4.65 -5.65
C SER A 107 -19.65 -3.26 -5.37
N SER A 108 -19.71 -2.40 -6.40
CA SER A 108 -20.38 -1.10 -6.31
C SER A 108 -21.89 -1.20 -6.07
N SER A 109 -22.49 -2.35 -6.39
CA SER A 109 -23.90 -2.64 -6.13
C SER A 109 -24.20 -3.07 -4.69
N ASP A 110 -23.18 -3.40 -3.89
CA ASP A 110 -23.39 -3.79 -2.50
C ASP A 110 -23.86 -2.58 -1.68
N PRO A 111 -24.70 -2.79 -0.65
CA PRO A 111 -25.18 -1.70 0.19
C PRO A 111 -24.05 -1.03 0.96
N LEU A 112 -24.19 0.25 1.24
CA LEU A 112 -23.30 0.99 2.14
C LEU A 112 -23.68 0.64 3.59
N ILE A 113 -22.81 -0.09 4.28
CA ILE A 113 -23.03 -0.50 5.68
C ILE A 113 -22.10 0.36 6.55
N PRO A 114 -22.66 1.19 7.45
CA PRO A 114 -21.86 2.02 8.35
C PRO A 114 -20.95 1.16 9.24
N VAL A 115 -19.73 1.63 9.49
CA VAL A 115 -18.84 1.00 10.47
C VAL A 115 -18.93 1.74 11.81
N ARG A 116 -18.75 0.99 12.89
CA ARG A 116 -18.49 1.59 14.18
C ARG A 116 -17.15 2.31 14.17
N VAL A 117 -17.06 3.49 14.75
CA VAL A 117 -15.81 4.23 14.98
C VAL A 117 -15.56 4.38 16.47
N HIS A 118 -14.34 4.09 16.91
CA HIS A 118 -13.93 4.25 18.31
C HIS A 118 -13.85 5.74 18.65
N LYS A 119 -14.48 6.17 19.77
CA LYS A 119 -14.64 7.59 20.13
C LYS A 119 -13.30 8.35 20.30
N GLU A 120 -12.28 7.70 20.82
CA GLU A 120 -11.01 8.36 21.21
C GLU A 120 -9.79 7.84 20.44
N LYS A 121 -9.78 6.54 20.10
CA LYS A 121 -8.61 5.87 19.49
C LYS A 121 -8.94 5.42 18.08
N HIS A 122 -8.84 6.33 17.12
CA HIS A 122 -9.17 6.10 15.70
C HIS A 122 -8.13 5.25 14.97
N VAL A 123 -6.87 5.33 15.39
CA VAL A 123 -5.78 4.47 14.94
C VAL A 123 -5.11 3.84 16.16
N TRP A 124 -4.89 2.55 16.10
CA TRP A 124 -4.05 1.83 17.05
C TRP A 124 -2.75 1.45 16.37
N LEU A 125 -1.66 1.92 16.90
CA LEU A 125 -0.32 1.64 16.45
C LEU A 125 0.42 0.87 17.55
N TRP A 126 0.93 -0.33 17.22
CA TRP A 126 1.70 -1.13 18.17
C TRP A 126 2.97 -0.38 18.56
N GLU A 127 3.29 -0.41 19.85
CA GLU A 127 4.35 0.41 20.43
C GLU A 127 5.73 0.15 19.77
N THR A 128 6.10 -1.12 19.57
CA THR A 128 7.35 -1.46 18.88
C THR A 128 7.39 -0.91 17.46
N LEU A 129 6.27 -0.95 16.75
CA LEU A 129 6.18 -0.38 15.40
C LEU A 129 6.34 1.14 15.44
N ARG A 130 5.69 1.82 16.40
CA ARG A 130 5.81 3.27 16.60
C ARG A 130 7.28 3.69 16.79
N GLN A 131 7.97 3.05 17.73
CA GLN A 131 9.39 3.33 18.01
C GLN A 131 10.30 3.03 16.81
N THR A 132 9.95 2.01 16.02
CA THR A 132 10.68 1.66 14.79
C THR A 132 10.50 2.73 13.71
N LEU A 133 9.27 3.22 13.53
CA LEU A 133 8.97 4.26 12.55
C LEU A 133 9.63 5.60 12.89
N GLU A 134 9.67 5.97 14.16
CA GLU A 134 10.37 7.18 14.65
C GLU A 134 11.86 7.16 14.31
N LYS A 135 12.47 5.97 14.26
CA LYS A 135 13.89 5.77 13.94
C LYS A 135 14.16 5.42 12.47
N ASN A 136 13.12 5.37 11.63
CA ASN A 136 13.18 4.83 10.27
C ASN A 136 13.84 3.44 10.21
N GLY A 137 13.56 2.59 11.21
CA GLY A 137 14.26 1.32 11.44
C GLY A 137 13.67 0.12 10.66
N LEU A 138 12.69 0.32 9.76
CA LEU A 138 12.20 -0.74 8.90
C LEU A 138 13.16 -1.01 7.74
N VAL A 139 13.31 -2.28 7.39
CA VAL A 139 13.96 -2.73 6.16
C VAL A 139 12.90 -2.82 5.06
N TYR A 140 13.20 -2.25 3.91
CA TYR A 140 12.31 -2.19 2.74
C TYR A 140 12.73 -3.19 1.66
N PHE A 141 11.77 -3.79 1.01
CA PHE A 141 11.90 -4.71 -0.13
C PHE A 141 12.94 -5.82 0.10
N PRO A 142 12.83 -6.54 1.22
CA PRO A 142 13.76 -7.61 1.51
C PRO A 142 13.59 -8.76 0.50
N GLN A 143 14.68 -9.44 0.19
CA GLN A 143 14.61 -10.70 -0.55
C GLN A 143 14.20 -11.85 0.38
N GLU A 144 14.55 -11.78 1.65
CA GLU A 144 14.15 -12.71 2.70
C GLU A 144 14.04 -11.98 4.04
N TYR A 145 13.22 -12.51 4.94
CA TYR A 145 13.13 -11.97 6.29
C TYR A 145 14.21 -12.64 7.17
N SER A 146 15.45 -12.18 7.02
CA SER A 146 16.61 -12.70 7.73
C SER A 146 17.68 -11.62 7.89
N VAL A 147 18.80 -11.96 8.51
CA VAL A 147 19.97 -11.05 8.60
C VAL A 147 20.57 -10.74 7.21
N ASN A 148 20.40 -11.65 6.26
CA ASN A 148 20.90 -11.51 4.88
C ASN A 148 19.83 -10.92 3.95
N HIS A 149 18.99 -10.06 4.45
CA HIS A 149 17.76 -9.57 3.81
C HIS A 149 17.94 -8.90 2.44
N ARG A 150 19.12 -8.35 2.14
CA ARG A 150 19.39 -7.56 0.90
C ARG A 150 18.34 -6.47 0.63
N GLY A 151 17.62 -6.05 1.67
CA GLY A 151 16.67 -4.96 1.62
C GLY A 151 17.37 -3.63 1.86
N GLN A 152 16.61 -2.55 1.80
CA GLN A 152 17.07 -1.17 1.80
C GLN A 152 16.52 -0.41 3.00
N THR A 153 17.20 0.66 3.39
CA THR A 153 16.66 1.69 4.27
C THR A 153 15.67 2.57 3.52
N LYS A 154 14.86 3.33 4.23
CA LYS A 154 13.93 4.29 3.61
C LYS A 154 14.64 5.33 2.74
N LEU A 155 15.78 5.84 3.17
CA LEU A 155 16.58 6.82 2.40
C LEU A 155 17.13 6.22 1.10
N GLU A 156 17.58 4.97 1.14
CA GLU A 156 18.01 4.27 -0.09
C GLU A 156 16.83 4.05 -1.05
N VAL A 157 15.66 3.68 -0.53
CA VAL A 157 14.44 3.51 -1.35
C VAL A 157 14.06 4.80 -2.07
N ILE A 158 14.06 5.94 -1.39
CA ILE A 158 13.70 7.24 -1.97
C ILE A 158 14.58 7.56 -3.20
N ASN A 159 15.85 7.17 -3.16
CA ASN A 159 16.83 7.42 -4.22
C ASN A 159 16.94 6.28 -5.23
N ASN A 160 16.28 5.16 -5.01
CA ASN A 160 16.35 3.99 -5.88
C ASN A 160 15.34 4.07 -7.03
N GLY A 161 15.80 4.33 -8.25
CA GLY A 161 14.96 4.40 -9.45
C GLY A 161 14.23 3.11 -9.82
N ARG A 162 14.58 1.96 -9.25
CA ARG A 162 13.84 0.70 -9.41
C ARG A 162 12.59 0.61 -8.52
N ILE A 163 12.51 1.45 -7.49
CA ILE A 163 11.39 1.50 -6.56
C ILE A 163 10.61 2.81 -6.73
N CYS A 164 11.33 3.93 -6.75
CA CYS A 164 10.80 5.26 -6.98
C CYS A 164 11.08 5.69 -8.42
N ALA A 165 10.20 5.33 -9.33
CA ALA A 165 10.32 5.70 -10.75
C ALA A 165 10.33 7.23 -10.95
N ALA A 166 9.64 7.98 -10.11
CA ALA A 166 9.84 9.41 -9.91
C ALA A 166 10.50 9.65 -8.54
N ALA A 167 11.31 10.69 -8.40
CA ALA A 167 12.02 10.97 -7.16
C ALA A 167 11.06 11.04 -5.97
N GLY A 168 11.28 10.20 -4.96
CA GLY A 168 10.42 10.11 -3.76
C GLY A 168 9.05 9.48 -3.94
N TRP A 169 8.65 9.11 -5.17
CA TRP A 169 7.36 8.53 -5.51
C TRP A 169 7.50 7.15 -6.14
N SER A 170 6.82 6.17 -5.58
CA SER A 170 6.59 4.91 -6.27
C SER A 170 5.43 5.06 -7.24
N VAL A 171 5.66 4.71 -8.50
CA VAL A 171 4.64 4.61 -9.55
C VAL A 171 4.38 3.13 -9.77
N GLY A 172 3.17 2.67 -9.52
CA GLY A 172 2.86 1.27 -9.58
C GLY A 172 1.49 0.95 -10.16
N LEU A 173 1.31 -0.31 -10.53
CA LEU A 173 0.00 -0.86 -10.87
C LEU A 173 -0.46 -1.82 -9.78
N ILE A 174 -1.75 -1.77 -9.49
CA ILE A 174 -2.42 -2.66 -8.54
C ILE A 174 -3.64 -3.32 -9.17
N GLU A 175 -4.02 -4.45 -8.61
CA GLU A 175 -5.28 -5.10 -8.94
C GLU A 175 -6.47 -4.31 -8.35
N SER A 176 -7.56 -4.18 -9.10
CA SER A 176 -8.74 -3.39 -8.70
C SER A 176 -9.68 -4.08 -7.70
N PHE A 177 -9.28 -5.21 -7.10
CA PHE A 177 -10.11 -5.89 -6.12
C PHE A 177 -10.12 -5.18 -4.77
N SER A 178 -11.27 -5.20 -4.11
CA SER A 178 -11.47 -4.61 -2.79
C SER A 178 -11.14 -5.59 -1.65
N VAL A 179 -11.28 -6.89 -1.90
CA VAL A 179 -11.19 -7.97 -0.93
C VAL A 179 -10.29 -9.06 -1.49
N MET A 180 -9.31 -9.51 -0.72
CA MET A 180 -8.43 -10.62 -1.11
C MET A 180 -9.23 -11.93 -1.18
N PRO A 181 -9.00 -12.77 -2.19
CA PRO A 181 -9.70 -14.04 -2.33
C PRO A 181 -9.33 -15.01 -1.20
N GLU A 182 -10.28 -15.85 -0.81
CA GLU A 182 -10.02 -16.98 0.09
C GLU A 182 -9.18 -18.04 -0.63
N GLN A 183 -8.59 -18.95 0.16
CA GLN A 183 -7.77 -20.06 -0.38
C GLN A 183 -8.57 -20.86 -1.41
N GLY A 184 -7.97 -21.09 -2.58
CA GLY A 184 -8.60 -21.81 -3.69
C GLY A 184 -9.50 -20.94 -4.58
N GLN A 185 -9.80 -19.69 -4.20
CA GLN A 185 -10.72 -18.81 -4.94
C GLN A 185 -10.02 -17.76 -5.81
N GLY A 186 -8.71 -17.64 -5.73
CA GLY A 186 -7.94 -16.71 -6.55
C GLY A 186 -8.02 -17.05 -8.04
N ARG A 187 -8.25 -16.04 -8.86
CA ARG A 187 -8.28 -16.18 -10.32
C ARG A 187 -6.88 -16.35 -10.89
N THR A 188 -6.75 -17.14 -11.94
CA THR A 188 -5.53 -17.21 -12.75
C THR A 188 -5.72 -16.41 -14.03
N LEU A 189 -4.92 -15.38 -14.23
CA LEU A 189 -4.98 -14.48 -15.38
C LEU A 189 -3.57 -14.34 -15.96
N GLY A 190 -3.41 -14.56 -17.26
CA GLY A 190 -2.12 -14.45 -17.96
C GLY A 190 -1.01 -15.28 -17.31
N GLY A 191 -1.31 -16.49 -16.84
CA GLY A 191 -0.37 -17.39 -16.17
C GLY A 191 -0.05 -17.05 -14.71
N ARG A 192 -0.59 -15.95 -14.17
CA ARG A 192 -0.42 -15.53 -12.77
C ARG A 192 -1.68 -15.81 -11.96
N ARG A 193 -1.53 -16.48 -10.82
CA ARG A 193 -2.60 -16.66 -9.83
C ARG A 193 -2.67 -15.46 -8.89
N GLN A 194 -3.85 -14.97 -8.57
CA GLN A 194 -4.03 -13.94 -7.55
C GLN A 194 -3.51 -14.42 -6.20
N LEU A 195 -2.92 -13.52 -5.42
CA LEU A 195 -2.56 -13.80 -4.04
C LEU A 195 -3.84 -13.98 -3.22
N GLU A 196 -3.89 -15.08 -2.47
CA GLU A 196 -5.02 -15.48 -1.63
C GLU A 196 -4.67 -15.28 -0.15
N ILE A 197 -5.66 -15.20 0.73
CA ILE A 197 -5.41 -15.26 2.18
C ILE A 197 -4.91 -16.65 2.57
N GLY A 198 -4.31 -16.76 3.75
CA GLY A 198 -4.01 -18.08 4.34
C GLY A 198 -2.55 -18.50 4.32
N PHE A 199 -1.64 -17.64 3.85
CA PHE A 199 -0.21 -17.92 3.81
C PHE A 199 0.56 -17.02 4.79
N SER A 200 1.69 -17.51 5.27
CA SER A 200 2.64 -16.71 6.06
C SER A 200 3.36 -15.69 5.17
N PRO A 201 3.91 -14.61 5.74
CA PRO A 201 4.76 -13.66 4.99
C PRO A 201 5.91 -14.32 4.22
N ASN A 202 6.55 -15.34 4.80
CA ASN A 202 7.63 -16.08 4.13
C ASN A 202 7.14 -16.80 2.87
N GLU A 203 5.97 -17.45 2.92
CA GLU A 203 5.39 -18.13 1.77
C GLU A 203 5.00 -17.14 0.66
N TYR A 204 4.42 -15.99 1.02
CA TYR A 204 4.15 -14.92 0.04
C TYR A 204 5.43 -14.38 -0.60
N LEU A 205 6.49 -14.16 0.18
CA LEU A 205 7.74 -13.64 -0.36
C LEU A 205 8.38 -14.63 -1.35
N GLN A 206 8.30 -15.94 -1.07
CA GLN A 206 8.72 -16.98 -2.02
C GLN A 206 7.88 -16.96 -3.30
N THR A 207 6.54 -16.83 -3.17
CA THR A 207 5.63 -16.73 -4.31
C THR A 207 5.99 -15.54 -5.20
N LEU A 208 6.22 -14.37 -4.62
CA LEU A 208 6.57 -13.14 -5.34
C LEU A 208 7.90 -13.22 -6.10
N ARG A 209 8.77 -14.19 -5.76
CA ARG A 209 10.04 -14.43 -6.47
C ARG A 209 9.90 -15.31 -7.71
N SER A 210 8.77 -15.97 -7.89
CA SER A 210 8.58 -16.83 -9.06
C SER A 210 8.35 -15.99 -10.32
N GLU A 211 8.69 -16.54 -11.48
CA GLU A 211 8.61 -15.89 -12.79
C GLU A 211 7.22 -15.29 -13.07
N ALA A 212 6.15 -15.96 -12.67
CA ALA A 212 4.78 -15.48 -12.86
C ALA A 212 4.52 -14.11 -12.19
N TYR A 213 5.28 -13.77 -11.15
CA TYR A 213 5.17 -12.53 -10.37
C TYR A 213 6.29 -11.53 -10.67
N GLU A 214 7.07 -11.74 -11.73
CA GLU A 214 8.13 -10.81 -12.13
C GLU A 214 7.62 -9.35 -12.17
N GLY A 215 8.40 -8.41 -11.63
CA GLY A 215 8.06 -6.99 -11.52
C GLY A 215 7.11 -6.65 -10.35
N GLU A 216 6.64 -7.65 -9.58
CA GLU A 216 5.82 -7.44 -8.40
C GLU A 216 6.66 -7.38 -7.12
N THR A 217 6.27 -6.48 -6.23
CA THR A 217 6.81 -6.42 -4.86
C THR A 217 5.67 -6.47 -3.86
N GLY A 218 5.95 -6.92 -2.65
CA GLY A 218 5.00 -6.79 -1.55
C GLY A 218 4.67 -5.31 -1.27
N LYS A 219 3.45 -5.04 -0.83
CA LYS A 219 3.05 -3.70 -0.37
C LYS A 219 3.79 -3.30 0.90
N THR A 220 4.01 -1.99 1.05
CA THR A 220 4.54 -1.35 2.26
C THR A 220 3.41 -0.76 3.13
N LEU A 221 3.75 -0.26 4.32
CA LEU A 221 2.80 0.52 5.14
C LEU A 221 2.37 1.80 4.41
N GLU A 222 3.28 2.45 3.69
CA GLU A 222 2.98 3.63 2.88
C GLU A 222 1.94 3.30 1.80
N ASP A 223 2.08 2.16 1.11
CA ASP A 223 1.08 1.69 0.13
C ASP A 223 -0.28 1.43 0.82
N PHE A 224 -0.27 0.75 1.98
CA PHE A 224 -1.49 0.48 2.73
C PHE A 224 -2.20 1.76 3.17
N ILE A 225 -1.46 2.69 3.81
CA ILE A 225 -2.04 3.93 4.34
C ILE A 225 -2.53 4.82 3.20
N THR A 226 -1.75 4.96 2.12
CA THR A 226 -2.15 5.72 0.94
C THR A 226 -3.42 5.15 0.31
N LYS A 227 -3.51 3.81 0.16
CA LYS A 227 -4.73 3.15 -0.32
C LYS A 227 -5.91 3.36 0.62
N PHE A 228 -5.70 3.26 1.94
CA PHE A 228 -6.73 3.50 2.95
C PHE A 228 -7.29 4.92 2.84
N LEU A 229 -6.41 5.92 2.85
CA LEU A 229 -6.76 7.34 2.74
C LEU A 229 -7.52 7.64 1.45
N THR A 230 -6.96 7.25 0.31
CA THR A 230 -7.57 7.54 -1.00
C THR A 230 -8.92 6.85 -1.16
N ARG A 231 -9.11 5.65 -0.59
CA ARG A 231 -10.40 4.97 -0.59
C ARG A 231 -11.41 5.66 0.33
N LEU A 232 -10.98 6.06 1.52
CA LEU A 232 -11.84 6.77 2.48
C LEU A 232 -12.36 8.07 1.85
N VAL A 233 -11.50 8.91 1.28
CA VAL A 233 -11.93 10.19 0.70
C VAL A 233 -12.69 10.07 -0.61
N THR A 234 -12.53 8.97 -1.38
CA THR A 234 -13.21 8.82 -2.67
C THR A 234 -14.50 8.01 -2.59
N ALA A 235 -14.60 7.08 -1.66
CA ALA A 235 -15.72 6.15 -1.54
C ALA A 235 -16.39 6.16 -0.16
N ASN A 236 -15.84 6.88 0.82
CA ASN A 236 -16.21 6.82 2.24
C ASN A 236 -16.08 5.40 2.83
N GLU A 237 -15.22 4.59 2.29
CA GLU A 237 -15.03 3.19 2.71
C GLU A 237 -13.69 2.98 3.38
N VAL A 238 -13.69 2.22 4.50
CA VAL A 238 -12.45 1.72 5.09
C VAL A 238 -11.82 0.64 4.20
N SER A 239 -10.54 0.37 4.35
CA SER A 239 -9.84 -0.70 3.62
C SER A 239 -9.55 -1.88 4.53
N ASN A 240 -9.54 -3.09 3.96
CA ASN A 240 -9.16 -4.32 4.66
C ASN A 240 -10.02 -4.62 5.89
N ASP A 241 -11.33 -4.57 5.72
CA ASP A 241 -12.37 -4.59 6.78
C ASP A 241 -13.27 -5.83 6.73
N VAL A 242 -12.94 -6.93 6.22
CA VAL A 242 -13.88 -8.05 6.15
C VAL A 242 -13.73 -8.98 7.36
N ASP A 243 -14.64 -8.86 8.35
CA ASP A 243 -14.83 -9.77 9.51
C ASP A 243 -13.53 -10.35 10.10
N ASP A 244 -12.54 -9.50 10.35
CA ASP A 244 -11.18 -9.89 10.74
C ASP A 244 -10.44 -10.80 9.73
N LYS A 245 -11.02 -11.07 8.56
CA LYS A 245 -10.50 -11.99 7.53
C LYS A 245 -9.65 -11.30 6.44
N ASN A 246 -9.29 -10.04 6.57
CA ASN A 246 -8.65 -9.29 5.48
C ASN A 246 -7.57 -8.33 5.94
N ALA A 247 -6.83 -8.68 7.00
CA ALA A 247 -5.65 -7.92 7.34
C ALA A 247 -4.61 -8.06 6.22
N LEU A 248 -3.99 -6.95 5.83
CA LEU A 248 -2.94 -6.93 4.84
C LEU A 248 -1.58 -7.14 5.50
N TRP A 249 -0.82 -8.11 5.03
CA TRP A 249 0.61 -8.18 5.26
C TRP A 249 1.32 -7.12 4.41
N CYS A 250 2.07 -6.23 5.05
CA CYS A 250 2.95 -5.28 4.36
C CYS A 250 4.28 -5.96 4.01
N LEU A 251 4.21 -6.90 3.08
CA LEU A 251 5.32 -7.81 2.70
C LEU A 251 6.58 -7.09 2.21
N GLY A 252 6.43 -5.84 1.76
CA GLY A 252 7.54 -5.00 1.31
C GLY A 252 8.38 -4.42 2.46
N GLN A 253 8.08 -4.78 3.71
CA GLN A 253 8.80 -4.25 4.88
C GLN A 253 8.94 -5.29 5.98
N TYR A 254 9.99 -5.18 6.79
CA TYR A 254 10.12 -5.95 8.01
C TYR A 254 11.05 -5.29 9.02
N LEU A 255 10.99 -5.76 10.25
CA LEU A 255 11.89 -5.44 11.34
C LEU A 255 12.57 -6.70 11.84
N LYS A 256 13.89 -6.67 11.92
CA LYS A 256 14.68 -7.68 12.63
C LYS A 256 14.83 -7.28 14.09
N ILE A 257 14.39 -8.14 14.99
CA ILE A 257 14.70 -8.06 16.41
C ILE A 257 15.47 -9.34 16.81
N PRO A 258 16.16 -9.37 17.99
CA PRO A 258 17.04 -10.47 18.37
C PRO A 258 16.45 -11.88 18.24
N TYR A 259 15.12 -12.01 18.41
CA TYR A 259 14.45 -13.33 18.46
C TYR A 259 13.35 -13.50 17.41
N ALA A 260 13.15 -12.54 16.49
CA ALA A 260 12.11 -12.64 15.49
C ALA A 260 12.33 -11.69 14.30
N GLU A 261 11.79 -12.10 13.17
CA GLU A 261 11.52 -11.27 12.01
C GLU A 261 10.05 -10.86 12.06
N LEU A 262 9.78 -9.55 12.13
CA LEU A 262 8.45 -9.00 12.27
C LEU A 262 8.02 -8.28 10.99
N VAL A 263 6.88 -8.67 10.44
CA VAL A 263 6.30 -8.05 9.24
C VAL A 263 5.13 -7.17 9.65
N PRO A 264 5.09 -5.89 9.20
CA PRO A 264 3.99 -4.99 9.50
C PRO A 264 2.67 -5.47 8.86
N THR A 265 1.57 -5.10 9.50
CA THR A 265 0.22 -5.37 9.02
C THR A 265 -0.67 -4.15 9.16
N GLY A 266 -1.66 -4.04 8.27
CA GLY A 266 -2.65 -2.98 8.31
C GLY A 266 -4.07 -3.51 8.10
N ARG A 267 -5.04 -3.00 8.89
CA ARG A 267 -6.46 -3.36 8.75
C ARG A 267 -7.38 -2.38 9.46
N TRP A 268 -8.65 -2.38 9.08
CA TRP A 268 -9.73 -1.86 9.92
C TRP A 268 -10.23 -2.95 10.87
N HIS A 269 -10.19 -2.70 12.16
CA HIS A 269 -10.69 -3.63 13.17
C HIS A 269 -12.16 -3.33 13.47
N ARG A 270 -13.08 -4.00 12.76
CA ARG A 270 -14.53 -3.72 12.79
C ARG A 270 -15.12 -3.71 14.18
N LYS A 271 -14.86 -4.74 15.01
CA LYS A 271 -15.42 -4.86 16.35
C LYS A 271 -15.04 -3.72 17.28
N VAL A 272 -13.85 -3.17 17.12
CA VAL A 272 -13.34 -2.06 17.94
C VAL A 272 -13.60 -0.71 17.28
N GLY A 273 -13.73 -0.68 15.94
CA GLY A 273 -14.00 0.54 15.18
C GLY A 273 -12.79 1.45 15.01
N ARG A 274 -11.64 0.90 14.64
CA ARG A 274 -10.42 1.69 14.42
C ARG A 274 -9.48 1.02 13.41
N ALA A 275 -8.66 1.82 12.76
CA ALA A 275 -7.53 1.29 12.01
C ALA A 275 -6.51 0.68 12.99
N ARG A 276 -5.91 -0.44 12.59
CA ARG A 276 -4.89 -1.12 13.39
C ARG A 276 -3.66 -1.37 12.56
N LEU A 277 -2.52 -0.88 13.03
CA LEU A 277 -1.19 -1.10 12.48
C LEU A 277 -0.38 -1.91 13.50
N ASP A 278 0.03 -3.10 13.10
CA ASP A 278 0.60 -4.12 13.98
C ASP A 278 1.84 -4.75 13.32
N MET A 279 2.53 -5.62 14.03
CA MET A 279 3.60 -6.45 13.48
C MET A 279 3.46 -7.88 13.99
N HIS A 280 3.76 -8.83 13.12
CA HIS A 280 3.71 -10.26 13.48
C HIS A 280 4.90 -10.99 12.87
N ARG A 281 5.23 -12.16 13.46
CA ARG A 281 6.34 -12.99 12.98
C ARG A 281 6.15 -13.41 11.53
N SER A 282 7.22 -13.41 10.76
CA SER A 282 7.23 -13.75 9.33
C SER A 282 6.78 -15.18 9.01
N ASN A 283 6.90 -16.10 9.98
CA ASN A 283 6.47 -17.49 9.88
C ASN A 283 5.11 -17.77 10.54
N ASN A 284 4.36 -16.72 10.93
CA ASN A 284 3.10 -16.89 11.65
C ASN A 284 2.00 -17.46 10.76
N LYS A 285 1.69 -18.75 10.96
CA LYS A 285 0.59 -19.47 10.29
C LYS A 285 -0.75 -19.33 11.01
N LEU A 286 -0.77 -19.00 12.29
CA LEU A 286 -2.02 -18.90 13.06
C LEU A 286 -2.89 -17.70 12.62
N CYS A 287 -2.26 -16.60 12.27
CA CYS A 287 -2.94 -15.43 11.72
C CYS A 287 -3.25 -15.58 10.22
N ALA A 288 -2.63 -16.55 9.54
CA ALA A 288 -2.71 -16.69 8.09
C ALA A 288 -4.13 -16.94 7.58
N ARG A 289 -4.99 -17.64 8.33
CA ARG A 289 -6.36 -17.97 7.89
C ARG A 289 -7.22 -16.75 7.55
N ASN A 290 -6.88 -15.58 8.06
CA ASN A 290 -7.68 -14.36 7.93
C ASN A 290 -6.87 -13.20 7.33
N TRP A 291 -5.60 -13.42 7.00
CA TRP A 291 -4.70 -12.39 6.54
C TRP A 291 -4.11 -12.75 5.20
N GLY A 292 -3.88 -11.75 4.37
CA GLY A 292 -3.41 -11.99 3.03
C GLY A 292 -2.31 -11.02 2.59
N GLY A 293 -1.61 -11.41 1.54
CA GLY A 293 -0.64 -10.60 0.85
C GLY A 293 -1.27 -9.89 -0.34
N ALA A 294 -0.81 -8.70 -0.64
CA ALA A 294 -1.06 -8.03 -1.90
C ALA A 294 0.26 -7.50 -2.46
N SER A 295 0.35 -7.41 -3.76
CA SER A 295 1.51 -6.89 -4.46
C SER A 295 1.20 -5.59 -5.20
N THR A 296 2.27 -4.90 -5.54
CA THR A 296 2.27 -3.76 -6.46
C THR A 296 3.31 -4.07 -7.54
N VAL A 297 2.93 -3.91 -8.81
CA VAL A 297 3.88 -3.88 -9.92
C VAL A 297 4.54 -2.52 -9.91
N ARG A 298 5.82 -2.45 -9.54
CA ARG A 298 6.53 -1.17 -9.50
C ARG A 298 7.21 -0.91 -10.84
N LEU A 299 6.88 0.25 -11.41
CA LEU A 299 7.54 0.71 -12.62
C LEU A 299 8.90 1.28 -12.27
N ILE A 300 9.87 1.09 -13.14
CA ILE A 300 11.24 1.57 -12.96
C ILE A 300 11.45 2.87 -13.73
N ARG A 301 12.41 3.67 -13.28
CA ARG A 301 12.80 4.91 -13.95
C ARG A 301 13.45 4.59 -15.30
N PRO A 302 13.20 5.41 -16.34
CA PRO A 302 13.93 5.38 -17.62
C PRO A 302 15.44 5.50 -17.46
#